data_8bca0831ca183898b2aafc7f476e9107
#
_entry.id   8bca0831ca183898b2aafc7f476e9107
#
_cell.length_a   1.000
_cell.length_b   1.000
_cell.length_c   1.000
_cell.angle_alpha   90.00
_cell.angle_beta   90.00
_cell.angle_gamma   90.00
#
_symmetry.space_group_name_H-M   'P 1'
#
loop_
_entity.id
_entity.type
_entity.pdbx_description
1 polymer ?
#
loop_
_entity_poly.entity_id
_entity_poly.type
_entity_poly.pdbx_seq_one_letter_code
_entity_poly.pdbx_strand_id
1 'polypeptide(L)'
;MEQEKRGPGRPPKYHEQHAAPAAVAEMSSPATPAPETSALPQRPNRKPFGALEQKLAYPAREGFHRHWFNDSPGRIARALEAGYDHVKGNDEKNVTRIVGTAEGGGPLSAYLMEIPEEWWKADLAEQQKQVNEKEDTMRR
;
A
#
# COMPACT_ATOMS: atom_id res chain seq x y z
N MET A 1 -24.10 36.49 -47.44
CA MET A 1 -22.80 36.91 -46.94
C MET A 1 -22.25 35.77 -46.06
N GLU A 2 -21.53 34.88 -46.68
CA GLU A 2 -20.87 33.77 -45.99
C GLU A 2 -19.55 34.25 -45.38
N GLN A 3 -19.46 34.14 -44.07
CA GLN A 3 -18.19 34.35 -43.41
C GLN A 3 -17.53 32.98 -43.16
N GLU A 4 -16.54 32.74 -43.98
CA GLU A 4 -15.62 31.65 -43.94
C GLU A 4 -14.80 31.71 -42.65
N LYS A 5 -15.07 30.78 -41.71
CA LYS A 5 -14.25 30.56 -40.51
C LYS A 5 -12.93 29.90 -40.89
N ARG A 6 -11.90 30.71 -41.01
CA ARG A 6 -10.52 30.18 -41.09
C ARG A 6 -10.14 29.53 -39.76
N GLY A 7 -9.89 28.23 -39.82
CA GLY A 7 -9.38 27.47 -38.70
C GLY A 7 -7.97 27.89 -38.27
N PRO A 8 -7.55 27.65 -37.04
CA PRO A 8 -6.24 28.01 -36.53
C PRO A 8 -5.15 27.31 -37.32
N GLY A 9 -4.24 28.11 -37.85
CA GLY A 9 -3.12 27.66 -38.66
C GLY A 9 -2.18 26.76 -37.89
N ARG A 10 -1.67 25.74 -38.58
CA ARG A 10 -0.62 24.88 -38.09
C ARG A 10 0.60 25.70 -37.66
N PRO A 11 1.27 25.36 -36.56
CA PRO A 11 2.53 26.00 -36.20
C PRO A 11 3.59 25.74 -37.29
N PRO A 12 4.46 26.69 -37.56
CA PRO A 12 5.49 26.55 -38.59
C PRO A 12 6.43 25.41 -38.21
N LYS A 13 6.68 24.52 -39.14
CA LYS A 13 7.75 23.55 -39.03
C LYS A 13 9.07 24.32 -39.02
N TYR A 14 9.77 24.25 -37.92
CA TYR A 14 11.14 24.69 -37.87
C TYR A 14 11.97 23.80 -38.78
N HIS A 15 12.41 24.33 -39.89
CA HIS A 15 13.47 23.68 -40.64
C HIS A 15 14.77 23.96 -39.90
N GLU A 16 15.27 22.92 -39.24
CA GLU A 16 16.62 22.94 -38.76
C GLU A 16 17.56 23.11 -39.97
N GLN A 17 18.09 24.27 -40.10
CA GLN A 17 19.20 24.47 -41.00
C GLN A 17 20.42 23.87 -40.34
N HIS A 18 20.76 22.67 -40.74
CA HIS A 18 22.06 22.12 -40.42
C HIS A 18 23.13 22.94 -41.15
N ALA A 19 23.62 23.93 -40.48
CA ALA A 19 24.90 24.48 -40.85
C ALA A 19 25.96 23.48 -40.44
N ALA A 20 26.57 22.82 -41.38
CA ALA A 20 27.72 21.96 -41.11
C ALA A 20 28.93 22.86 -40.84
N PRO A 21 29.49 22.92 -39.66
CA PRO A 21 30.79 23.51 -39.46
C PRO A 21 31.85 22.48 -39.84
N ALA A 22 32.43 22.64 -40.99
CA ALA A 22 33.67 21.98 -41.22
C ALA A 22 34.75 22.77 -40.49
N ALA A 23 35.09 22.37 -39.32
CA ALA A 23 36.31 22.78 -38.63
C ALA A 23 36.76 21.62 -37.78
N VAL A 24 37.55 20.80 -38.35
CA VAL A 24 38.35 19.83 -37.64
C VAL A 24 39.51 20.58 -37.00
N ALA A 25 39.33 21.01 -35.78
CA ALA A 25 40.45 21.40 -34.95
C ALA A 25 40.78 20.17 -34.10
N GLU A 26 41.80 19.46 -34.47
CA GLU A 26 42.45 18.53 -33.57
C GLU A 26 43.04 19.31 -32.43
N MET A 27 42.33 19.42 -31.37
CA MET A 27 42.88 19.74 -30.07
C MET A 27 42.68 18.54 -29.19
N SER A 28 43.77 17.86 -28.83
CA SER A 28 43.80 16.90 -27.75
C SER A 28 43.32 17.59 -26.48
N SER A 29 42.07 17.42 -26.19
CA SER A 29 41.51 17.85 -24.93
C SER A 29 42.08 16.98 -23.85
N PRO A 30 42.64 17.55 -22.77
CA PRO A 30 42.92 16.75 -21.58
C PRO A 30 41.63 16.11 -21.12
N ALA A 31 41.71 14.86 -20.77
CA ALA A 31 40.57 14.08 -20.26
C ALA A 31 39.86 14.89 -19.18
N THR A 32 38.67 15.36 -19.48
CA THR A 32 37.80 15.92 -18.47
C THR A 32 37.50 14.77 -17.49
N PRO A 33 37.81 14.92 -16.21
CA PRO A 33 37.43 13.90 -15.27
C PRO A 33 35.93 13.69 -15.40
N ALA A 34 35.53 12.42 -15.55
CA ALA A 34 34.14 12.05 -15.58
C ALA A 34 33.42 12.73 -14.40
N PRO A 35 32.22 13.30 -14.60
CA PRO A 35 31.51 13.90 -13.48
C PRO A 35 31.39 12.83 -12.40
N GLU A 36 32.00 13.11 -11.27
CA GLU A 36 31.80 12.28 -10.09
C GLU A 36 30.29 12.10 -9.97
N THR A 37 29.84 10.86 -10.13
CA THR A 37 28.46 10.49 -9.88
C THR A 37 28.23 10.91 -8.44
N SER A 38 27.61 12.07 -8.26
CA SER A 38 27.27 12.55 -6.93
C SER A 38 26.34 11.50 -6.34
N ALA A 39 26.92 10.67 -5.49
CA ALA A 39 26.18 9.64 -4.79
C ALA A 39 24.99 10.34 -4.11
N LEU A 40 23.79 9.96 -4.50
CA LEU A 40 22.60 10.50 -3.88
C LEU A 40 22.71 10.35 -2.37
N PRO A 41 22.37 11.39 -1.60
CA PRO A 41 22.46 11.32 -0.16
C PRO A 41 21.69 10.09 0.33
N GLN A 42 22.38 9.17 0.96
CA GLN A 42 21.75 7.97 1.51
C GLN A 42 20.85 8.41 2.67
N ARG A 43 19.56 8.26 2.46
CA ARG A 43 18.57 8.45 3.52
C ARG A 43 18.32 7.10 4.17
N PRO A 44 18.74 6.88 5.40
CA PRO A 44 18.45 5.64 6.10
C PRO A 44 16.93 5.48 6.22
N ASN A 45 16.45 4.27 6.00
CA ASN A 45 15.01 3.91 6.07
C ASN A 45 14.09 4.58 5.03
N ARG A 46 14.64 5.01 3.89
CA ARG A 46 13.82 5.53 2.80
C ARG A 46 13.02 4.42 2.15
N LYS A 47 11.69 4.55 2.16
CA LYS A 47 10.82 3.75 1.32
C LYS A 47 10.60 4.49 -0.01
N PRO A 48 10.81 3.84 -1.17
CA PRO A 48 10.52 4.45 -2.46
C PRO A 48 9.05 4.84 -2.56
N PHE A 49 8.76 5.98 -3.15
CA PHE A 49 7.38 6.34 -3.48
C PHE A 49 6.84 5.34 -4.51
N GLY A 50 5.71 4.72 -4.22
CA GLY A 50 5.15 3.65 -5.06
C GLY A 50 5.54 2.24 -4.65
N ALA A 51 6.32 2.07 -3.58
CA ALA A 51 6.45 0.76 -2.96
C ALA A 51 5.07 0.28 -2.51
N LEU A 52 4.74 -0.96 -2.86
CA LEU A 52 3.48 -1.55 -2.45
C LEU A 52 3.46 -1.71 -0.93
N GLU A 53 2.75 -0.83 -0.26
CA GLU A 53 2.43 -1.00 1.16
C GLU A 53 1.13 -1.79 1.29
N GLN A 54 1.19 -2.84 2.09
CA GLN A 54 -0.04 -3.55 2.42
C GLN A 54 -0.93 -2.63 3.27
N LYS A 55 -2.13 -2.36 2.79
CA LYS A 55 -3.08 -1.46 3.44
C LYS A 55 -3.38 -1.82 4.89
N LEU A 56 -3.37 -3.10 5.21
CA LEU A 56 -3.63 -3.65 6.54
C LEU A 56 -2.35 -4.08 7.28
N ALA A 57 -1.18 -3.68 6.78
CA ALA A 57 0.06 -3.94 7.50
C ALA A 57 0.10 -3.13 8.80
N TYR A 58 0.33 -3.80 9.89
CA TYR A 58 0.54 -3.20 11.20
C TYR A 58 1.57 -4.03 11.98
N PRO A 59 2.45 -3.41 12.77
CA PRO A 59 3.44 -4.13 13.53
C PRO A 59 2.83 -5.19 14.43
N ALA A 60 3.43 -6.38 14.48
CA ALA A 60 3.04 -7.42 15.41
C ALA A 60 3.47 -7.04 16.84
N ARG A 61 2.70 -7.50 17.82
CA ARG A 61 3.07 -7.42 19.23
C ARG A 61 3.40 -8.83 19.74
N GLU A 62 4.53 -8.96 20.39
CA GLU A 62 4.92 -10.23 20.97
C GLU A 62 3.93 -10.71 22.05
N GLY A 63 3.56 -11.97 22.01
CA GLY A 63 2.59 -12.57 22.94
C GLY A 63 1.12 -12.30 22.61
N PHE A 64 0.84 -11.60 21.53
CA PHE A 64 -0.52 -11.29 21.08
C PHE A 64 -0.72 -11.62 19.62
N HIS A 65 -1.88 -12.16 19.30
CA HIS A 65 -2.34 -12.32 17.92
C HIS A 65 -3.22 -11.14 17.54
N ARG A 66 -2.88 -10.45 16.46
CA ARG A 66 -3.62 -9.29 15.94
C ARG A 66 -4.42 -9.66 14.71
N HIS A 67 -5.65 -9.19 14.67
CA HIS A 67 -6.55 -9.42 13.56
C HIS A 67 -7.38 -8.18 13.25
N TRP A 68 -7.67 -7.97 11.96
CA TRP A 68 -8.54 -6.90 11.50
C TRP A 68 -9.98 -7.38 11.42
N PHE A 69 -10.88 -6.71 12.12
CA PHE A 69 -12.31 -6.97 12.07
C PHE A 69 -13.02 -5.83 11.36
N ASN A 70 -13.80 -6.16 10.34
CA ASN A 70 -14.65 -5.18 9.68
C ASN A 70 -15.77 -4.74 10.61
N ASP A 71 -16.09 -3.47 10.57
CA ASP A 71 -17.21 -2.90 11.34
C ASP A 71 -18.56 -3.27 10.70
N SER A 72 -18.89 -4.55 10.76
CA SER A 72 -20.18 -5.07 10.39
C SER A 72 -21.08 -5.20 11.63
N PRO A 73 -22.42 -5.08 11.50
CA PRO A 73 -23.32 -5.18 12.64
C PRO A 73 -23.07 -6.44 13.47
N GLY A 74 -22.80 -6.26 14.74
CA GLY A 74 -22.56 -7.35 15.71
C GLY A 74 -21.19 -8.02 15.65
N ARG A 75 -20.35 -7.74 14.63
CA ARG A 75 -19.05 -8.40 14.51
C ARG A 75 -18.04 -7.95 15.56
N ILE A 76 -17.97 -6.66 15.81
CA ILE A 76 -17.08 -6.09 16.83
C ILE A 76 -17.52 -6.54 18.23
N ALA A 77 -18.83 -6.56 18.50
CA ALA A 77 -19.36 -7.07 19.77
C ALA A 77 -18.96 -8.54 20.01
N ARG A 78 -19.07 -9.40 19.00
CA ARG A 78 -18.61 -10.79 19.08
C ARG A 78 -17.11 -10.91 19.33
N ALA A 79 -16.32 -10.05 18.70
CA ALA A 79 -14.87 -10.05 18.92
C ALA A 79 -14.53 -9.70 20.38
N LEU A 80 -15.19 -8.70 20.94
CA LEU A 80 -15.05 -8.33 22.35
C LEU A 80 -15.48 -9.45 23.29
N GLU A 81 -16.58 -10.12 23.00
CA GLU A 81 -17.05 -11.29 23.77
C GLU A 81 -16.07 -12.46 23.69
N ALA A 82 -15.38 -12.62 22.56
CA ALA A 82 -14.34 -13.63 22.38
C ALA A 82 -13.02 -13.31 23.09
N GLY A 83 -12.90 -12.14 23.71
CA GLY A 83 -11.71 -11.72 24.44
C GLY A 83 -10.71 -10.89 23.61
N TYR A 84 -11.11 -10.41 22.43
CA TYR A 84 -10.30 -9.45 21.68
C TYR A 84 -10.46 -8.06 22.25
N ASP A 85 -9.35 -7.34 22.33
CA ASP A 85 -9.31 -5.94 22.73
C ASP A 85 -8.87 -5.05 21.58
N HIS A 86 -9.34 -3.81 21.56
CA HIS A 86 -8.91 -2.85 20.56
C HIS A 86 -7.44 -2.46 20.74
N VAL A 87 -6.69 -2.50 19.66
CA VAL A 87 -5.34 -1.96 19.63
C VAL A 87 -5.42 -0.44 19.55
N LYS A 88 -4.75 0.24 20.46
CA LYS A 88 -4.66 1.70 20.47
C LYS A 88 -3.39 2.15 19.74
N GLY A 89 -3.55 3.17 18.90
CA GLY A 89 -2.43 3.85 18.27
C GLY A 89 -1.72 4.80 19.23
N ASN A 90 -0.75 5.53 18.69
CA ASN A 90 0.00 6.54 19.44
C ASN A 90 -0.89 7.68 19.98
N ASP A 91 -2.06 7.89 19.36
CA ASP A 91 -3.05 8.90 19.74
C ASP A 91 -4.06 8.42 20.79
N GLU A 92 -3.80 7.25 21.39
CA GLU A 92 -4.74 6.55 22.30
C GLU A 92 -6.10 6.18 21.67
N LYS A 93 -6.26 6.42 20.38
CA LYS A 93 -7.45 6.06 19.62
C LYS A 93 -7.31 4.64 19.06
N ASN A 94 -8.44 3.98 18.85
CA ASN A 94 -8.48 2.67 18.22
C ASN A 94 -7.89 2.76 16.80
N VAL A 95 -7.04 1.81 16.45
CA VAL A 95 -6.46 1.72 15.11
C VAL A 95 -7.53 1.28 14.14
N THR A 96 -7.83 2.14 13.15
CA THR A 96 -8.85 1.88 12.13
C THR A 96 -8.28 2.10 10.73
N ARG A 97 -8.84 1.37 9.76
CA ARG A 97 -8.55 1.51 8.32
C ARG A 97 -9.84 1.39 7.54
N ILE A 98 -9.98 2.20 6.50
CA ILE A 98 -11.09 2.04 5.57
C ILE A 98 -10.73 0.94 4.57
N VAL A 99 -11.51 -0.12 4.54
CA VAL A 99 -11.25 -1.32 3.71
C VAL A 99 -12.15 -1.44 2.50
N GLY A 100 -13.25 -0.73 2.47
CA GLY A 100 -14.19 -0.80 1.37
C GLY A 100 -15.39 0.10 1.56
N THR A 101 -16.50 -0.31 0.99
CA THR A 101 -17.80 0.37 1.10
C THR A 101 -18.77 -0.51 1.90
N ALA A 102 -19.43 0.08 2.86
CA ALA A 102 -20.49 -0.59 3.63
C ALA A 102 -21.75 -0.78 2.78
N GLU A 103 -22.63 -1.67 3.22
CA GLU A 103 -23.89 -1.99 2.56
C GLU A 103 -24.79 -0.74 2.32
N GLY A 104 -24.70 0.25 3.21
CA GLY A 104 -25.40 1.52 3.08
C GLY A 104 -24.71 2.57 2.19
N GLY A 105 -23.62 2.23 1.48
CA GLY A 105 -22.88 3.13 0.60
C GLY A 105 -21.83 4.01 1.29
N GLY A 106 -21.71 3.95 2.60
CA GLY A 106 -20.69 4.65 3.38
C GLY A 106 -19.35 3.88 3.43
N PRO A 107 -18.30 4.46 4.01
CA PRO A 107 -17.03 3.77 4.16
C PRO A 107 -17.14 2.62 5.16
N LEU A 108 -16.62 1.45 4.78
CA LEU A 108 -16.47 0.32 5.67
C LEU A 108 -15.12 0.41 6.38
N SER A 109 -15.15 0.55 7.69
CA SER A 109 -13.97 0.59 8.54
C SER A 109 -13.62 -0.80 9.06
N ALA A 110 -12.33 -1.06 9.22
CA ALA A 110 -11.83 -2.22 9.94
C ALA A 110 -11.09 -1.75 11.20
N TYR A 111 -11.30 -2.44 12.29
CA TYR A 111 -10.63 -2.21 13.56
C TYR A 111 -9.55 -3.27 13.78
N LEU A 112 -8.38 -2.83 14.19
CA LEU A 112 -7.34 -3.75 14.63
C LEU A 112 -7.62 -4.15 16.07
N MET A 113 -7.73 -5.43 16.30
CA MET A 113 -7.94 -6.01 17.62
C MET A 113 -6.88 -7.05 17.92
N GLU A 114 -6.60 -7.27 19.16
CA GLU A 114 -5.61 -8.25 19.63
C GLU A 114 -6.19 -9.16 20.72
N ILE A 115 -5.67 -10.37 20.77
CA ILE A 115 -6.00 -11.38 21.79
C ILE A 115 -4.69 -12.02 22.27
N PRO A 116 -4.54 -12.43 23.52
CA PRO A 116 -3.40 -13.23 23.95
C PRO A 116 -3.20 -14.45 23.06
N GLU A 117 -1.98 -14.69 22.62
CA GLU A 117 -1.67 -15.77 21.67
C GLU A 117 -2.07 -17.16 22.20
N GLU A 118 -2.00 -17.36 23.50
CA GLU A 118 -2.41 -18.61 24.15
C GLU A 118 -3.90 -18.89 23.94
N TRP A 119 -4.74 -17.88 24.09
CA TRP A 119 -6.19 -18.00 23.87
C TRP A 119 -6.51 -18.25 22.41
N TRP A 120 -5.84 -17.54 21.52
CA TRP A 120 -6.00 -17.75 20.08
C TRP A 120 -5.62 -19.18 19.67
N LYS A 121 -4.51 -19.72 20.20
CA LYS A 121 -4.10 -21.10 19.94
C LYS A 121 -5.11 -22.11 20.50
N ALA A 122 -5.65 -21.86 21.67
CA ALA A 122 -6.68 -22.70 22.25
C ALA A 122 -7.97 -22.72 21.41
N ASP A 123 -8.42 -21.56 20.95
CA ASP A 123 -9.59 -21.43 20.08
C ASP A 123 -9.37 -22.14 18.73
N LEU A 124 -8.17 -22.00 18.17
CA LEU A 124 -7.80 -22.66 16.91
C LEU A 124 -7.80 -24.20 17.06
N ALA A 125 -7.27 -24.71 18.17
CA ALA A 125 -7.28 -26.13 18.48
C ALA A 125 -8.70 -26.68 18.63
N GLU A 126 -9.58 -25.93 19.29
CA GLU A 126 -10.99 -26.29 19.43
C GLU A 126 -11.72 -26.33 18.07
N GLN A 127 -11.51 -25.32 17.23
CA GLN A 127 -12.06 -25.30 15.88
C GLN A 127 -11.57 -26.50 15.06
N GLN A 128 -10.29 -26.82 15.12
CA GLN A 128 -9.72 -27.96 14.41
C GLN A 128 -10.33 -29.28 14.87
N LYS A 129 -10.54 -29.42 16.16
CA LYS A 129 -11.20 -30.60 16.72
C LYS A 129 -12.62 -30.76 16.15
N GLN A 130 -13.40 -29.68 16.12
CA GLN A 130 -14.76 -29.69 15.55
C GLN A 130 -14.77 -30.06 14.07
N VAL A 131 -13.80 -29.58 13.30
CA VAL A 131 -13.66 -29.93 11.89
C VAL A 131 -13.37 -31.42 11.74
N ASN A 132 -12.42 -31.95 12.49
CA ASN A 132 -12.05 -33.35 12.44
C ASN A 132 -13.25 -34.27 12.83
N GLU A 133 -14.01 -33.92 13.85
CA GLU A 133 -15.21 -34.65 14.24
C GLU A 133 -16.26 -34.67 13.12
N LYS A 134 -16.46 -33.55 12.44
CA LYS A 134 -17.37 -33.48 11.31
C LYS A 134 -16.90 -34.33 10.13
N GLU A 135 -15.62 -34.29 9.83
CA GLU A 135 -15.01 -35.09 8.75
C GLU A 135 -15.15 -36.60 9.06
N ASP A 136 -14.88 -37.00 10.28
CA ASP A 136 -15.05 -38.42 10.70
C ASP A 136 -16.51 -38.86 10.60
N THR A 137 -17.45 -37.99 10.94
CA THR A 137 -18.87 -38.27 10.77
C THR A 137 -19.29 -38.45 9.33
N MET A 138 -18.70 -37.65 8.41
CA MET A 138 -18.98 -37.74 6.98
C MET A 138 -18.34 -38.97 6.32
N ARG A 139 -17.22 -39.47 6.86
CA ARG A 139 -16.55 -40.68 6.37
C ARG A 139 -17.20 -42.00 6.80
N ARG A 140 -18.07 -41.92 7.77
CA ARG A 140 -18.86 -43.11 8.24
C ARG A 140 -20.14 -43.22 7.43
#